data_aebac843c2f361d7efeda27d9b006502
#
_entry.id   aebac843c2f361d7efeda27d9b006502
#
_cell.length_a   1.000
_cell.length_b   1.000
_cell.length_c   1.000
_cell.angle_alpha   90.00
_cell.angle_beta   90.00
_cell.angle_gamma   90.00
#
_symmetry.space_group_name_H-M   'P 1'
#
loop_
_entity.id
_entity.type
_entity.pdbx_description
1 polymer ?
#
loop_
_entity_poly.entity_id
_entity_poly.type
_entity_poly.pdbx_seq_one_letter_code
_entity_poly.pdbx_strand_id
1 'polypeptide(L)'
;MSAIKPLALAFPLRGSQLIEASAGTGKTFTISALYLRLVLGHGGDEAGFARELLPPQILVVTFTDAATKELRERIRTRLAQAARYFRDEIEQPDALIAQLRDEYSVEQWPGCANRLDIAAQWMDEAAVSTIHSWCQRMLREHAFDSGSLFTQTLETDHSDLLGE
;
A
#
# COMPACT_ATOMS: atom_id res chain seq x y z
N MET A 1 -30.64 7.11 -7.72
CA MET A 1 -29.79 7.82 -6.73
C MET A 1 -28.36 7.36 -6.96
N SER A 2 -27.49 8.24 -7.45
CA SER A 2 -26.08 7.89 -7.62
C SER A 2 -25.47 7.67 -6.23
N ALA A 3 -25.03 6.45 -5.93
CA ALA A 3 -24.34 6.18 -4.69
C ALA A 3 -23.07 7.04 -4.66
N ILE A 4 -22.87 7.76 -3.56
CA ILE A 4 -21.66 8.58 -3.38
C ILE A 4 -20.46 7.64 -3.41
N LYS A 5 -19.59 7.82 -4.41
CA LYS A 5 -18.37 7.02 -4.54
C LYS A 5 -17.50 7.22 -3.29
N PRO A 6 -17.07 6.14 -2.61
CA PRO A 6 -16.20 6.27 -1.45
C PRO A 6 -14.93 7.05 -1.78
N LEU A 7 -14.48 7.91 -0.86
CA LEU A 7 -13.27 8.71 -1.03
C LEU A 7 -12.08 7.85 -1.49
N ALA A 8 -11.92 6.67 -0.91
CA ALA A 8 -10.83 5.76 -1.25
C ALA A 8 -10.85 5.29 -2.72
N LEU A 9 -12.01 5.25 -3.39
CA LEU A 9 -12.13 4.91 -4.81
C LEU A 9 -12.01 6.12 -5.74
N ALA A 10 -12.38 7.31 -5.27
CA ALA A 10 -12.31 8.55 -6.04
C ALA A 10 -10.96 9.28 -5.89
N PHE A 11 -10.18 8.94 -4.85
CA PHE A 11 -8.94 9.63 -4.50
C PHE A 11 -7.92 9.57 -5.63
N PRO A 12 -7.32 10.71 -6.05
CA PRO A 12 -6.32 10.71 -7.11
C PRO A 12 -5.02 10.01 -6.66
N LEU A 13 -4.48 9.13 -7.52
CA LEU A 13 -3.26 8.36 -7.27
C LEU A 13 -2.02 9.00 -7.93
N ARG A 14 -2.11 10.25 -8.33
CA ARG A 14 -1.02 11.01 -8.97
C ARG A 14 -0.66 12.23 -8.13
N GLY A 15 0.61 12.63 -8.22
CA GLY A 15 1.13 13.78 -7.49
C GLY A 15 1.21 13.54 -5.99
N SER A 16 1.31 14.63 -5.23
CA SER A 16 1.33 14.59 -3.76
C SER A 16 -0.05 14.88 -3.21
N GLN A 17 -0.55 14.03 -2.37
CA GLN A 17 -1.89 14.12 -1.78
C GLN A 17 -1.81 14.00 -0.25
N LEU A 18 -2.67 14.72 0.45
CA LEU A 18 -2.81 14.65 1.90
C LEU A 18 -4.18 14.10 2.28
N ILE A 19 -4.19 13.08 3.13
CA ILE A 19 -5.40 12.56 3.75
C ILE A 19 -5.36 12.89 5.24
N GLU A 20 -6.17 13.83 5.66
CA GLU A 20 -6.35 14.14 7.07
C GLU A 20 -7.29 13.12 7.72
N ALA A 21 -6.82 12.45 8.77
CA ALA A 21 -7.59 11.46 9.47
C ALA A 21 -7.18 11.40 10.94
N SER A 22 -8.15 11.52 11.84
CA SER A 22 -7.95 11.36 13.29
C SER A 22 -7.70 9.89 13.67
N ALA A 23 -7.27 9.63 14.88
CA ALA A 23 -7.13 8.28 15.39
C ALA A 23 -8.49 7.55 15.31
N GLY A 24 -8.49 6.29 14.84
CA GLY A 24 -9.72 5.49 14.70
C GLY A 24 -10.59 5.78 13.46
N THR A 25 -10.22 6.72 12.58
CA THR A 25 -11.03 7.13 11.42
C THR A 25 -10.79 6.32 10.15
N GLY A 26 -10.18 5.13 10.25
CA GLY A 26 -10.03 4.23 9.10
C GLY A 26 -8.81 4.50 8.21
N LYS A 27 -7.74 5.14 8.72
CA LYS A 27 -6.49 5.37 7.95
C LYS A 27 -5.95 4.10 7.31
N THR A 28 -5.85 3.02 8.09
CA THR A 28 -5.37 1.71 7.60
C THR A 28 -6.31 1.13 6.54
N PHE A 29 -7.62 1.32 6.71
CA PHE A 29 -8.62 0.94 5.72
C PHE A 29 -8.40 1.70 4.40
N THR A 30 -8.23 3.01 4.47
CA THR A 30 -7.97 3.85 3.29
C THR A 30 -6.68 3.45 2.58
N ILE A 31 -5.56 3.28 3.32
CA ILE A 31 -4.28 2.85 2.74
C ILE A 31 -4.43 1.50 2.02
N SER A 32 -5.09 0.53 2.65
CA SER A 32 -5.28 -0.78 2.02
C SER A 32 -6.18 -0.72 0.78
N ALA A 33 -7.15 0.18 0.75
CA ALA A 33 -7.99 0.44 -0.42
C ALA A 33 -7.20 1.10 -1.58
N LEU A 34 -6.35 2.08 -1.27
CA LEU A 34 -5.45 2.69 -2.26
C LEU A 34 -4.45 1.67 -2.81
N TYR A 35 -3.98 0.77 -1.96
CA TYR A 35 -3.10 -0.32 -2.37
C TYR A 35 -3.76 -1.27 -3.38
N LEU A 36 -5.01 -1.68 -3.14
CA LEU A 36 -5.82 -2.45 -4.11
C LEU A 36 -5.91 -1.75 -5.47
N ARG A 37 -6.17 -0.45 -5.46
CA ARG A 37 -6.28 0.36 -6.68
C ARG A 37 -4.97 0.43 -7.44
N LEU A 38 -3.84 0.58 -6.75
CA LEU A 38 -2.50 0.58 -7.37
C LEU A 38 -2.18 -0.77 -8.02
N VAL A 39 -2.52 -1.87 -7.36
CA VAL A 39 -2.33 -3.23 -7.89
C VAL A 39 -3.20 -3.48 -9.13
N LEU A 40 -4.43 -3.00 -9.13
CA LEU A 40 -5.37 -3.16 -10.24
C LEU A 40 -5.18 -2.13 -11.37
N GLY A 41 -4.40 -1.07 -11.17
CA GLY A 41 -4.36 0.06 -12.11
C GLY A 41 -5.68 0.80 -12.20
N HIS A 42 -6.47 0.80 -11.10
CA HIS A 42 -7.81 1.38 -11.07
C HIS A 42 -7.78 2.91 -11.07
N GLY A 43 -8.74 3.52 -11.78
CA GLY A 43 -8.99 4.98 -11.77
C GLY A 43 -8.73 5.68 -13.10
N GLY A 44 -8.26 4.98 -14.12
CA GLY A 44 -8.04 5.54 -15.47
C GLY A 44 -7.11 6.75 -15.50
N ASP A 45 -7.27 7.58 -16.51
CA ASP A 45 -6.38 8.73 -16.77
C ASP A 45 -6.54 9.86 -15.75
N GLU A 46 -7.68 9.99 -15.11
CA GLU A 46 -7.97 11.09 -14.18
C GLU A 46 -7.52 10.80 -12.74
N ALA A 47 -7.89 9.63 -12.21
CA ALA A 47 -7.69 9.28 -10.81
C ALA A 47 -6.74 8.08 -10.59
N GLY A 48 -6.32 7.39 -11.65
CA GLY A 48 -5.44 6.24 -11.60
C GLY A 48 -3.96 6.59 -11.59
N PHE A 49 -3.13 5.63 -11.22
CA PHE A 49 -1.69 5.66 -11.51
C PHE A 49 -1.46 5.21 -12.95
N ALA A 50 -0.31 5.59 -13.54
CA ALA A 50 -0.04 5.35 -14.96
C ALA A 50 -0.04 3.88 -15.40
N ARG A 51 0.11 2.94 -14.46
CA ARG A 51 0.14 1.49 -14.68
C ARG A 51 -0.21 0.72 -13.42
N GLU A 52 -0.44 -0.55 -13.58
CA GLU A 52 -0.55 -1.52 -12.49
C GLU A 52 0.80 -1.71 -11.80
N LEU A 53 0.78 -1.88 -10.47
CA LEU A 53 1.98 -2.04 -9.66
C LEU A 53 1.97 -3.36 -8.90
N LEU A 54 3.15 -3.93 -8.74
CA LEU A 54 3.39 -5.08 -7.85
C LEU A 54 3.83 -4.60 -6.46
N PRO A 55 3.65 -5.43 -5.40
CA PRO A 55 4.01 -5.07 -4.03
C PRO A 55 5.41 -4.48 -3.82
N PRO A 56 6.49 -4.97 -4.45
CA PRO A 56 7.82 -4.36 -4.32
C PRO A 56 7.92 -2.94 -4.92
N GLN A 57 6.99 -2.54 -5.78
CA GLN A 57 6.95 -1.24 -6.44
C GLN A 57 6.13 -0.19 -5.69
N ILE A 58 5.48 -0.58 -4.60
CA ILE A 58 4.62 0.28 -3.78
C ILE A 58 5.29 0.45 -2.42
N LEU A 59 5.92 1.62 -2.21
CA LEU A 59 6.53 1.93 -0.92
C LEU A 59 5.46 2.39 0.07
N VAL A 60 5.40 1.70 1.22
CA VAL A 60 4.58 2.11 2.37
C VAL A 60 5.51 2.26 3.58
N VAL A 61 5.48 3.42 4.23
CA VAL A 61 6.30 3.68 5.41
C VAL A 61 5.43 3.97 6.63
N THR A 62 5.90 3.51 7.77
CA THR A 62 5.27 3.71 9.09
C THR A 62 6.30 4.20 10.10
N PHE A 63 5.84 4.51 11.31
CA PHE A 63 6.74 4.92 12.39
C PHE A 63 7.28 3.75 13.22
N THR A 64 6.55 2.64 13.33
CA THR A 64 6.90 1.51 14.20
C THR A 64 6.86 0.18 13.47
N ASP A 65 7.66 -0.78 13.93
CA ASP A 65 7.67 -2.15 13.39
C ASP A 65 6.33 -2.85 13.60
N ALA A 66 5.68 -2.61 14.74
CA ALA A 66 4.36 -3.16 15.02
C ALA A 66 3.32 -2.66 14.00
N ALA A 67 3.29 -1.36 13.70
CA ALA A 67 2.41 -0.79 12.69
C ALA A 67 2.73 -1.31 11.28
N THR A 68 4.01 -1.49 10.96
CA THR A 68 4.46 -2.08 9.69
C THR A 68 3.91 -3.48 9.50
N LYS A 69 4.04 -4.33 10.51
CA LYS A 69 3.57 -5.71 10.48
C LYS A 69 2.05 -5.78 10.36
N GLU A 70 1.33 -5.02 11.18
CA GLU A 70 -0.13 -4.95 11.15
C GLU A 70 -0.64 -4.48 9.77
N LEU A 71 -0.05 -3.42 9.22
CA LEU A 71 -0.47 -2.86 7.94
C LEU A 71 -0.22 -3.84 6.79
N ARG A 72 0.93 -4.54 6.79
CA ARG A 72 1.25 -5.57 5.80
C ARG A 72 0.22 -6.70 5.82
N GLU A 73 -0.14 -7.21 6.99
CA GLU A 73 -1.15 -8.26 7.14
C GLU A 73 -2.55 -7.78 6.71
N ARG A 74 -2.92 -6.57 7.04
CA ARG A 74 -4.21 -5.99 6.62
C ARG A 74 -4.29 -5.83 5.10
N ILE A 75 -3.22 -5.37 4.45
CA ILE A 75 -3.15 -5.25 3.00
C ILE A 75 -3.25 -6.64 2.37
N ARG A 76 -2.46 -7.62 2.84
CA ARG A 76 -2.50 -9.02 2.37
C ARG A 76 -3.90 -9.61 2.44
N THR A 77 -4.52 -9.54 3.60
CA THR A 77 -5.88 -10.05 3.84
C THR A 77 -6.87 -9.41 2.87
N ARG A 78 -6.78 -8.10 2.66
CA ARG A 78 -7.68 -7.38 1.78
C ARG A 78 -7.50 -7.72 0.32
N LEU A 79 -6.26 -7.89 -0.14
CA LEU A 79 -5.94 -8.37 -1.49
C LEU A 79 -6.53 -9.76 -1.73
N ALA A 80 -6.34 -10.70 -0.78
CA ALA A 80 -6.89 -12.05 -0.87
C ALA A 80 -8.43 -12.07 -0.85
N GLN A 81 -9.07 -11.26 -0.01
CA GLN A 81 -10.53 -11.12 0.01
C GLN A 81 -11.06 -10.58 -1.33
N ALA A 82 -10.42 -9.56 -1.88
CA ALA A 82 -10.80 -9.00 -3.16
C ALA A 82 -10.63 -10.04 -4.29
N ALA A 83 -9.51 -10.78 -4.32
CA ALA A 83 -9.29 -11.84 -5.30
C ALA A 83 -10.41 -12.90 -5.28
N ARG A 84 -10.79 -13.35 -4.09
CA ARG A 84 -11.88 -14.32 -3.91
C ARG A 84 -13.24 -13.77 -4.34
N TYR A 85 -13.50 -12.49 -4.08
CA TYR A 85 -14.74 -11.86 -4.51
C TYR A 85 -14.81 -11.71 -6.05
N PHE A 86 -13.71 -11.36 -6.69
CA PHE A 86 -13.64 -11.32 -8.16
C PHE A 86 -13.79 -12.71 -8.81
N ARG A 87 -13.62 -13.82 -8.05
CA ARG A 87 -13.87 -15.20 -8.48
C ARG A 87 -15.26 -15.73 -8.12
N ASP A 88 -16.11 -14.90 -7.51
CA ASP A 88 -17.41 -15.32 -6.95
C ASP A 88 -17.31 -16.41 -5.85
N GLU A 89 -16.19 -16.48 -5.15
CA GLU A 89 -15.96 -17.45 -4.06
C GLU A 89 -16.52 -16.99 -2.71
N ILE A 90 -16.86 -15.70 -2.57
CA ILE A 90 -17.45 -15.10 -1.37
C ILE A 90 -18.63 -14.19 -1.76
N GLU A 91 -19.71 -14.25 -1.00
CA GLU A 91 -20.96 -13.53 -1.32
C GLU A 91 -21.02 -12.11 -0.74
N GLN A 92 -20.33 -11.87 0.38
CA GLN A 92 -20.39 -10.59 1.11
C GLN A 92 -18.98 -10.02 1.37
N PRO A 93 -18.42 -9.28 0.40
CA PRO A 93 -17.23 -8.47 0.65
C PRO A 93 -17.60 -7.21 1.43
N ASP A 94 -16.62 -6.42 1.84
CA ASP A 94 -16.92 -5.05 2.23
C ASP A 94 -17.43 -4.22 1.05
N ALA A 95 -18.21 -3.18 1.37
CA ALA A 95 -18.86 -2.34 0.36
C ALA A 95 -17.88 -1.70 -0.64
N LEU A 96 -16.62 -1.45 -0.23
CA LEU A 96 -15.60 -0.88 -1.12
C LEU A 96 -15.16 -1.89 -2.18
N ILE A 97 -14.92 -3.15 -1.80
CA ILE A 97 -14.53 -4.21 -2.74
C ILE A 97 -15.67 -4.48 -3.74
N ALA A 98 -16.93 -4.46 -3.26
CA ALA A 98 -18.09 -4.61 -4.12
C ALA A 98 -18.16 -3.50 -5.17
N GLN A 99 -18.07 -2.24 -4.73
CA GLN A 99 -18.10 -1.09 -5.66
C GLN A 99 -16.89 -1.08 -6.61
N LEU A 100 -15.71 -1.50 -6.12
CA LEU A 100 -14.52 -1.62 -6.96
C LEU A 100 -14.73 -2.65 -8.09
N ARG A 101 -15.32 -3.81 -7.78
CA ARG A 101 -15.61 -4.84 -8.79
C ARG A 101 -16.64 -4.36 -9.82
N ASP A 102 -17.65 -3.61 -9.39
CA ASP A 102 -18.71 -3.08 -10.28
C ASP A 102 -18.15 -2.12 -11.34
N GLU A 103 -16.95 -1.57 -11.15
CA GLU A 103 -16.28 -0.74 -12.16
C GLU A 103 -15.53 -1.56 -13.22
N TYR A 104 -15.50 -2.89 -13.11
CA TYR A 104 -14.88 -3.81 -14.10
C TYR A 104 -15.94 -4.67 -14.78
N SER A 105 -15.76 -4.94 -16.07
CA SER A 105 -16.62 -5.90 -16.78
C SER A 105 -16.36 -7.33 -16.31
N VAL A 106 -17.36 -8.20 -16.47
CA VAL A 106 -17.27 -9.62 -16.04
C VAL A 106 -16.09 -10.34 -16.70
N GLU A 107 -15.78 -9.98 -17.94
CA GLU A 107 -14.64 -10.54 -18.69
C GLU A 107 -13.28 -10.15 -18.09
N GLN A 108 -13.20 -9.04 -17.37
CA GLN A 108 -11.98 -8.57 -16.69
C GLN A 108 -11.77 -9.22 -15.31
N TRP A 109 -12.83 -9.74 -14.69
CA TRP A 109 -12.75 -10.28 -13.33
C TRP A 109 -11.68 -11.35 -13.13
N PRO A 110 -11.52 -12.36 -14.02
CA PRO A 110 -10.47 -13.37 -13.84
C PRO A 110 -9.07 -12.77 -13.83
N GLY A 111 -8.82 -11.78 -14.68
CA GLY A 111 -7.55 -11.06 -14.74
C GLY A 111 -7.28 -10.26 -13.47
N CYS A 112 -8.28 -9.53 -12.97
CA CYS A 112 -8.22 -8.80 -11.72
C CYS A 112 -7.97 -9.73 -10.53
N ALA A 113 -8.73 -10.85 -10.44
CA ALA A 113 -8.58 -11.83 -9.39
C ALA A 113 -7.16 -12.44 -9.35
N ASN A 114 -6.63 -12.83 -10.50
CA ASN A 114 -5.28 -13.38 -10.58
C ASN A 114 -4.22 -12.36 -10.14
N ARG A 115 -4.35 -11.11 -10.55
CA ARG A 115 -3.43 -10.03 -10.18
C ARG A 115 -3.45 -9.75 -8.68
N LEU A 116 -4.63 -9.69 -8.07
CA LEU A 116 -4.80 -9.51 -6.65
C LEU A 116 -4.23 -10.68 -5.83
N ASP A 117 -4.40 -11.89 -6.31
CA ASP A 117 -3.90 -13.11 -5.67
C ASP A 117 -2.36 -13.17 -5.69
N ILE A 118 -1.76 -12.89 -6.85
CA ILE A 118 -0.30 -12.75 -6.99
C ILE A 118 0.22 -11.67 -6.04
N ALA A 119 -0.43 -10.50 -5.99
CA ALA A 119 -0.03 -9.44 -5.08
C ALA A 119 -0.14 -9.85 -3.60
N ALA A 120 -1.18 -10.59 -3.21
CA ALA A 120 -1.33 -11.10 -1.85
C ALA A 120 -0.19 -12.07 -1.47
N GLN A 121 0.23 -12.94 -2.40
CA GLN A 121 1.36 -13.85 -2.20
C GLN A 121 2.70 -13.12 -2.10
N TRP A 122 2.88 -12.04 -2.86
CA TRP A 122 4.12 -11.26 -2.90
C TRP A 122 4.23 -10.21 -1.78
N MET A 123 3.30 -10.21 -0.82
CA MET A 123 3.34 -9.25 0.31
C MET A 123 4.54 -9.47 1.24
N ASP A 124 5.22 -10.60 1.20
CA ASP A 124 6.48 -10.81 1.94
C ASP A 124 7.63 -10.00 1.32
N GLU A 125 7.60 -9.79 0.01
CA GLU A 125 8.56 -8.97 -0.75
C GLU A 125 8.14 -7.49 -0.84
N ALA A 126 6.99 -7.12 -0.25
CA ALA A 126 6.45 -5.77 -0.32
C ALA A 126 7.36 -4.75 0.37
N ALA A 127 7.52 -3.59 -0.26
CA ALA A 127 8.28 -2.47 0.29
C ALA A 127 7.49 -1.75 1.41
N VAL A 128 7.14 -2.48 2.47
CA VAL A 128 6.47 -1.97 3.68
C VAL A 128 7.48 -1.97 4.82
N SER A 129 7.86 -0.80 5.31
CA SER A 129 8.93 -0.66 6.31
C SER A 129 8.72 0.55 7.22
N THR A 130 9.49 0.64 8.30
CA THR A 130 9.57 1.89 9.05
C THR A 130 10.36 2.94 8.26
N ILE A 131 10.12 4.23 8.54
CA ILE A 131 10.88 5.33 7.94
C ILE A 131 12.38 5.14 8.18
N HIS A 132 12.78 4.77 9.39
CA HIS A 132 14.20 4.54 9.74
C HIS A 132 14.80 3.39 8.92
N SER A 133 14.13 2.25 8.84
CA SER A 133 14.62 1.09 8.06
C SER A 133 14.73 1.41 6.57
N TRP A 134 13.78 2.18 6.03
CA TRP A 134 13.83 2.63 4.64
C TRP A 134 15.01 3.56 4.39
N CYS A 135 15.21 4.58 5.25
CA CYS A 135 16.35 5.49 5.15
C CYS A 135 17.69 4.76 5.21
N GLN A 136 17.85 3.82 6.16
CA GLN A 136 19.07 2.99 6.25
C GLN A 136 19.32 2.17 4.99
N ARG A 137 18.26 1.59 4.40
CA ARG A 137 18.39 0.85 3.15
C ARG A 137 18.83 1.76 2.02
N MET A 138 18.21 2.93 1.86
CA MET A 138 18.57 3.90 0.83
C MET A 138 20.02 4.37 0.98
N LEU A 139 20.49 4.66 2.20
CA LEU A 139 21.86 5.04 2.46
C LEU A 139 22.86 3.94 2.10
N ARG A 140 22.51 2.67 2.33
CA ARG A 140 23.35 1.52 1.93
C ARG A 140 23.38 1.31 0.42
N GLU A 141 22.23 1.36 -0.22
CA GLU A 141 22.10 1.16 -1.68
C GLU A 141 22.80 2.27 -2.46
N HIS A 142 22.81 3.51 -1.92
CA HIS A 142 23.42 4.69 -2.52
C HIS A 142 24.68 5.17 -1.76
N ALA A 143 25.40 4.26 -1.11
CA ALA A 143 26.56 4.62 -0.29
C ALA A 143 27.65 5.37 -1.08
N PHE A 144 27.89 4.99 -2.33
CA PHE A 144 28.86 5.66 -3.19
C PHE A 144 28.42 7.09 -3.56
N ASP A 145 27.15 7.30 -3.82
CA ASP A 145 26.61 8.61 -4.22
C ASP A 145 26.53 9.56 -3.04
N SER A 146 26.26 9.02 -1.84
CA SER A 146 26.11 9.81 -0.61
C SER A 146 27.43 10.00 0.17
N GLY A 147 28.50 9.32 -0.19
CA GLY A 147 29.77 9.30 0.54
C GLY A 147 29.66 8.63 1.94
N SER A 148 28.61 7.84 2.15
CA SER A 148 28.34 7.18 3.42
C SER A 148 29.15 5.89 3.58
N LEU A 149 29.39 5.47 4.83
CA LEU A 149 30.02 4.19 5.13
C LEU A 149 29.07 3.03 4.77
N PHE A 150 29.63 1.94 4.21
CA PHE A 150 28.85 0.74 3.85
C PHE A 150 28.14 0.05 5.03
N THR A 151 28.71 0.19 6.25
CA THR A 151 28.14 -0.32 7.48
C THR A 151 27.79 0.84 8.39
N GLN A 152 26.52 1.04 8.66
CA GLN A 152 26.02 2.00 9.62
C GLN A 152 25.12 1.28 10.64
N THR A 153 25.35 1.53 11.92
CA THR A 153 24.46 1.14 13.02
C THR A 153 23.65 2.36 13.45
N LEU A 154 22.37 2.13 13.70
CA LEU A 154 21.49 3.17 14.23
C LEU A 154 21.79 3.29 15.73
N GLU A 155 22.33 4.43 16.15
CA GLU A 155 22.47 4.76 17.56
C GLU A 155 21.19 5.46 18.03
N THR A 156 20.59 4.94 19.08
CA THR A 156 19.38 5.49 19.69
C THR A 156 19.67 6.52 20.78
N ASP A 157 20.93 6.63 21.19
CA ASP A 157 21.38 7.55 22.25
C ASP A 157 22.54 8.43 21.72
N HIS A 158 22.35 9.75 21.76
CA HIS A 158 23.32 10.74 21.37
C HIS A 158 23.93 11.48 22.58
N SER A 159 23.75 10.96 23.80
CA SER A 159 24.21 11.59 25.03
C SER A 159 25.73 11.84 25.03
N ASP A 160 26.50 11.00 24.34
CA ASP A 160 27.96 11.13 24.27
C ASP A 160 28.44 12.25 23.32
N LEU A 161 27.55 12.79 22.45
CA LEU A 161 27.92 13.88 21.53
C LEU A 161 27.66 15.29 22.09
N LEU A 162 27.00 15.40 23.24
CA LEU A 162 26.66 16.67 23.89
C LEU A 162 27.54 17.00 25.08
N GLY A 163 28.61 16.26 25.30
CA GLY A 163 29.55 16.37 26.42
C GLY A 163 30.89 17.05 26.06
N GLU A 164 30.85 18.25 25.41
CA GLU A 164 31.95 19.19 25.38
C GLU A 164 31.47 20.62 25.65
#